data_435c7aa69360af54a442cce074907b1c
#
_entry.id   435c7aa69360af54a442cce074907b1c
#
_cell.length_a   1.000
_cell.length_b   1.000
_cell.length_c   1.000
_cell.angle_alpha   90.00
_cell.angle_beta   90.00
_cell.angle_gamma   90.00
#
_symmetry.space_group_name_H-M   'P 1'
#
loop_
_entity.id
_entity.type
_entity.pdbx_description
1 polymer ?
#
loop_
_entity_poly.entity_id
_entity_poly.type
_entity_poly.pdbx_seq_one_letter_code
_entity_poly.pdbx_strand_id
1 'polypeptide(L)'
;MILTPGAYLKCRRTACGKSHQDVVDVIETDPAMSQAERVEWLKMIEADMVAVRWSTIVALRQQFPFDLAVLERLSLIQDGTDLPEPRLCRICASSDTGPLGLAVPAWGWDAPDLCISCACAS
;
A
#
# COMPACT_ATOMS: atom_id res chain seq x y z
N MET A 1 -6.07 -13.45 6.89
CA MET A 1 -4.89 -13.50 5.99
C MET A 1 -4.21 -12.14 6.00
N ILE A 2 -2.91 -12.12 6.22
CA ILE A 2 -2.14 -10.86 6.25
C ILE A 2 -1.75 -10.45 4.83
N LEU A 3 -1.80 -9.15 4.55
CA LEU A 3 -1.30 -8.60 3.30
C LEU A 3 0.24 -8.61 3.29
N THR A 4 0.83 -8.84 2.12
CA THR A 4 2.25 -8.60 1.91
C THR A 4 2.49 -7.10 1.69
N PRO A 5 3.73 -6.60 1.82
CA PRO A 5 4.02 -5.19 1.54
C PRO A 5 3.55 -4.74 0.15
N GLY A 6 3.81 -5.55 -0.88
CA GLY A 6 3.38 -5.23 -2.24
C GLY A 6 1.87 -5.22 -2.40
N ALA A 7 1.18 -6.19 -1.80
CA ALA A 7 -0.29 -6.24 -1.82
C ALA A 7 -0.90 -5.04 -1.10
N TYR A 8 -0.28 -4.59 0.00
CA TYR A 8 -0.70 -3.38 0.71
C TYR A 8 -0.60 -2.14 -0.19
N LEU A 9 0.53 -1.95 -0.86
CA LEU A 9 0.72 -0.84 -1.79
C LEU A 9 -0.30 -0.88 -2.92
N LYS A 10 -0.57 -2.06 -3.48
CA LYS A 10 -1.58 -2.24 -4.53
C LYS A 10 -2.97 -1.82 -4.03
N CYS A 11 -3.37 -2.25 -2.85
CA CYS A 11 -4.66 -1.90 -2.26
C CYS A 11 -4.78 -0.39 -2.05
N ARG A 12 -3.72 0.25 -1.55
CA ARG A 12 -3.72 1.70 -1.35
C ARG A 12 -3.79 2.46 -2.67
N ARG A 13 -3.07 2.02 -3.69
CA ARG A 13 -3.12 2.62 -5.02
C ARG A 13 -4.53 2.51 -5.62
N THR A 14 -5.11 1.32 -5.60
CA THR A 14 -6.46 1.09 -6.18
C THR A 14 -7.55 1.83 -5.39
N ALA A 15 -7.40 1.94 -4.08
CA ALA A 15 -8.33 2.70 -3.24
C ALA A 15 -8.35 4.20 -3.59
N CYS A 16 -7.23 4.71 -4.13
CA CYS A 16 -7.13 6.09 -4.59
C CYS A 16 -7.52 6.27 -6.05
N GLY A 17 -7.96 5.20 -6.74
CA GLY A 17 -8.35 5.26 -8.13
C GLY A 17 -7.20 5.44 -9.12
N LYS A 18 -5.97 5.12 -8.71
CA LYS A 18 -4.78 5.29 -9.54
C LYS A 18 -4.45 4.00 -10.29
N SER A 19 -4.23 4.10 -11.61
CA SER A 19 -3.70 2.99 -12.40
C SER A 19 -2.17 2.91 -12.24
N HIS A 20 -1.56 1.82 -12.68
CA HIS A 20 -0.09 1.71 -12.72
C HIS A 20 0.50 2.86 -13.55
N GLN A 21 -0.11 3.15 -14.69
CA GLN A 21 0.35 4.20 -15.59
C GLN A 21 0.30 5.58 -14.93
N ASP A 22 -0.79 5.89 -14.21
CA ASP A 22 -0.93 7.16 -13.50
C ASP A 22 0.20 7.39 -12.51
N VAL A 23 0.61 6.33 -11.82
CA VAL A 23 1.67 6.39 -10.81
C VAL A 23 3.05 6.55 -11.48
N VAL A 24 3.36 5.72 -12.47
CA VAL A 24 4.71 5.69 -13.05
C VAL A 24 5.02 6.86 -13.97
N ASP A 25 3.99 7.54 -14.49
CA ASP A 25 4.19 8.69 -15.38
C ASP A 25 4.94 9.84 -14.72
N VAL A 26 4.89 9.92 -13.39
CA VAL A 26 5.51 10.99 -12.61
C VAL A 26 6.69 10.51 -11.77
N ILE A 27 7.07 9.25 -11.88
CA ILE A 27 8.22 8.69 -11.16
C ILE A 27 9.40 8.58 -12.10
N GLU A 28 10.49 9.24 -11.73
CA GLU A 28 11.76 9.12 -12.45
C GLU A 28 12.52 7.90 -11.91
N THR A 29 13.16 7.18 -12.82
CA THR A 29 13.99 6.01 -12.49
C THR A 29 15.42 6.23 -12.95
N ASP A 30 16.38 5.62 -12.25
CA ASP A 30 17.79 5.64 -12.60
C ASP A 30 18.31 4.19 -12.59
N PRO A 31 18.64 3.61 -13.75
CA PRO A 31 18.60 4.22 -15.10
C PRO A 31 17.17 4.49 -15.58
N ALA A 32 17.05 5.46 -16.50
CA ALA A 32 15.76 5.83 -17.06
C ALA A 32 15.14 4.64 -17.80
N MET A 33 13.85 4.38 -17.51
CA MET A 33 13.09 3.30 -18.14
C MET A 33 11.94 3.87 -18.96
N SER A 34 11.52 3.15 -20.01
CA SER A 34 10.31 3.49 -20.75
C SER A 34 9.07 3.39 -19.85
N GLN A 35 7.96 3.99 -20.28
CA GLN A 35 6.70 3.90 -19.54
C GLN A 35 6.28 2.43 -19.34
N ALA A 36 6.37 1.62 -20.39
CA ALA A 36 6.01 0.20 -20.31
C ALA A 36 6.89 -0.56 -19.31
N GLU A 37 8.18 -0.29 -19.29
CA GLU A 37 9.12 -0.90 -18.34
C GLU A 37 8.81 -0.48 -16.90
N ARG A 38 8.46 0.79 -16.68
CA ARG A 38 8.09 1.29 -15.35
C ARG A 38 6.78 0.67 -14.86
N VAL A 39 5.81 0.47 -15.74
CA VAL A 39 4.56 -0.22 -15.39
C VAL A 39 4.85 -1.65 -14.93
N GLU A 40 5.68 -2.40 -15.68
CA GLU A 40 6.07 -3.75 -15.29
C GLU A 40 6.86 -3.76 -13.98
N TRP A 41 7.73 -2.78 -13.78
CA TRP A 41 8.49 -2.62 -12.53
C TRP A 41 7.54 -2.43 -11.33
N LEU A 42 6.53 -1.56 -11.46
CA LEU A 42 5.56 -1.35 -10.39
C LEU A 42 4.74 -2.62 -10.11
N LYS A 43 4.36 -3.35 -11.15
CA LYS A 43 3.66 -4.63 -10.99
C LYS A 43 4.52 -5.63 -10.22
N MET A 44 5.83 -5.67 -10.48
CA MET A 44 6.75 -6.55 -9.76
C MET A 44 6.89 -6.15 -8.29
N ILE A 45 6.88 -4.86 -7.98
CA ILE A 45 6.87 -4.37 -6.61
C ILE A 45 5.60 -4.85 -5.90
N GLU A 46 4.44 -4.69 -6.53
CA GLU A 46 3.14 -5.08 -5.96
C GLU A 46 3.00 -6.60 -5.82
N ALA A 47 3.75 -7.36 -6.60
CA ALA A 47 3.80 -8.82 -6.51
C ALA A 47 4.90 -9.35 -5.57
N ASP A 48 5.59 -8.46 -4.86
CA ASP A 48 6.71 -8.79 -3.96
C ASP A 48 7.88 -9.47 -4.65
N MET A 49 8.05 -9.24 -5.95
CA MET A 49 9.12 -9.85 -6.74
C MET A 49 10.41 -9.06 -6.68
N VAL A 50 10.36 -7.79 -6.29
CA VAL A 50 11.52 -6.91 -6.13
C VAL A 50 11.41 -6.13 -4.82
N ALA A 51 12.54 -5.85 -4.20
CA ALA A 51 12.59 -5.04 -3.00
C ALA A 51 12.35 -3.57 -3.33
N VAL A 52 11.64 -2.86 -2.44
CA VAL A 52 11.35 -1.44 -2.60
C VAL A 52 12.43 -0.62 -1.92
N ARG A 53 13.10 0.25 -2.66
CA ARG A 53 14.07 1.18 -2.10
C ARG A 53 13.37 2.33 -1.40
N TRP A 54 14.05 2.95 -0.43
CA TRP A 54 13.50 4.09 0.30
C TRP A 54 13.10 5.23 -0.64
N SER A 55 13.93 5.55 -1.64
CA SER A 55 13.62 6.58 -2.63
C SER A 55 12.33 6.28 -3.39
N THR A 56 12.09 5.00 -3.70
CA THR A 56 10.85 4.56 -4.36
C THR A 56 9.65 4.73 -3.43
N ILE A 57 9.80 4.38 -2.16
CA ILE A 57 8.74 4.55 -1.15
C ILE A 57 8.34 6.02 -1.06
N VAL A 58 9.30 6.93 -1.00
CA VAL A 58 9.06 8.38 -0.95
C VAL A 58 8.31 8.85 -2.21
N ALA A 59 8.73 8.38 -3.39
CA ALA A 59 8.08 8.73 -4.65
C ALA A 59 6.64 8.21 -4.71
N LEU A 60 6.40 6.97 -4.32
CA LEU A 60 5.06 6.37 -4.30
C LEU A 60 4.13 7.12 -3.34
N ARG A 61 4.65 7.54 -2.19
CA ARG A 61 3.87 8.24 -1.18
C ARG A 61 3.38 9.61 -1.65
N GLN A 62 4.05 10.20 -2.63
CA GLN A 62 3.60 11.42 -3.28
C GLN A 62 2.44 11.18 -4.24
N GLN A 63 2.24 9.94 -4.68
CA GLN A 63 1.21 9.59 -5.66
C GLN A 63 -0.08 9.10 -5.00
N PHE A 64 0.03 8.36 -3.89
CA PHE A 64 -1.12 7.92 -3.12
C PHE A 64 -0.74 7.76 -1.64
N PRO A 65 -1.67 8.05 -0.72
CA PRO A 65 -1.38 7.97 0.71
C PRO A 65 -1.33 6.53 1.21
N PHE A 66 -0.32 6.21 2.00
CA PHE A 66 -0.23 4.96 2.73
C PHE A 66 0.58 5.16 4.01
N ASP A 67 0.43 4.25 4.97
CA ASP A 67 1.08 4.34 6.27
C ASP A 67 2.44 3.63 6.22
N LEU A 68 3.51 4.41 6.42
CA LEU A 68 4.88 3.88 6.41
C LEU A 68 5.09 2.85 7.52
N ALA A 69 4.50 3.05 8.70
CA ALA A 69 4.63 2.13 9.82
C ALA A 69 3.99 0.78 9.50
N VAL A 70 2.85 0.79 8.81
CA VAL A 70 2.19 -0.44 8.33
C VAL A 70 3.07 -1.15 7.31
N LEU A 71 3.59 -0.42 6.33
CA LEU A 71 4.46 -0.99 5.30
C LEU A 71 5.71 -1.63 5.91
N GLU A 72 6.36 -0.94 6.87
CA GLU A 72 7.51 -1.45 7.58
C GLU A 72 7.17 -2.73 8.35
N ARG A 73 6.05 -2.75 9.08
CA ARG A 73 5.61 -3.91 9.85
C ARG A 73 5.34 -5.10 8.95
N LEU A 74 4.64 -4.91 7.83
CA LEU A 74 4.37 -5.97 6.88
C LEU A 74 5.66 -6.53 6.28
N SER A 75 6.64 -5.68 6.00
CA SER A 75 7.95 -6.09 5.50
C SER A 75 8.70 -6.95 6.53
N LEU A 76 8.67 -6.55 7.80
CA LEU A 76 9.31 -7.30 8.88
C LEU A 76 8.63 -8.65 9.11
N ILE A 77 7.32 -8.71 9.05
CA ILE A 77 6.56 -9.96 9.18
C ILE A 77 6.89 -10.89 8.00
N GLN A 78 6.98 -10.36 6.79
CA GLN A 78 7.36 -11.14 5.61
C GLN A 78 8.76 -11.76 5.76
N ASP A 79 9.68 -11.04 6.40
CA ASP A 79 11.04 -11.51 6.67
C ASP A 79 11.13 -12.49 7.85
N GLY A 80 10.00 -12.81 8.48
CA GLY A 80 9.94 -13.79 9.56
C GLY A 80 9.96 -13.21 10.97
N THR A 81 9.91 -11.89 11.12
CA THR A 81 9.85 -11.24 12.43
C THR A 81 8.48 -11.49 13.09
N ASP A 82 8.51 -11.89 14.35
CA ASP A 82 7.28 -12.14 15.12
C ASP A 82 6.70 -10.84 15.65
N LEU A 83 5.80 -10.23 14.87
CA LEU A 83 5.11 -9.00 15.21
C LEU A 83 3.60 -9.19 15.06
N PRO A 84 2.77 -8.47 15.84
CA PRO A 84 1.33 -8.52 15.65
C PRO A 84 0.95 -7.94 14.28
N GLU A 85 -0.03 -8.57 13.64
CA GLU A 85 -0.54 -8.11 12.36
C GLU A 85 -1.23 -6.74 12.52
N PRO A 86 -1.00 -5.79 11.61
CA PRO A 86 -1.74 -4.54 11.64
C PRO A 86 -3.20 -4.79 11.29
N ARG A 87 -4.11 -4.04 11.92
CA ARG A 87 -5.53 -4.09 11.58
C ARG A 87 -5.74 -3.29 10.29
N LEU A 88 -6.13 -3.97 9.23
CA LEU A 88 -6.32 -3.37 7.92
C LEU A 88 -7.69 -3.75 7.35
N CYS A 89 -8.32 -2.80 6.65
CA CYS A 89 -9.49 -3.09 5.85
C CYS A 89 -9.07 -4.00 4.68
N ARG A 90 -9.77 -5.11 4.50
CA ARG A 90 -9.46 -6.09 3.44
C ARG A 90 -9.68 -5.54 2.03
N ILE A 91 -10.38 -4.41 1.89
CA ILE A 91 -10.67 -3.79 0.58
C ILE A 91 -9.74 -2.63 0.31
N CYS A 92 -9.68 -1.62 1.19
CA CYS A 92 -8.90 -0.41 0.94
C CYS A 92 -7.57 -0.36 1.69
N ALA A 93 -7.33 -1.34 2.57
CA ALA A 93 -6.14 -1.45 3.41
C ALA A 93 -5.92 -0.23 4.34
N SER A 94 -6.98 0.50 4.69
CA SER A 94 -6.91 1.51 5.73
C SER A 94 -6.67 0.86 7.08
N SER A 95 -5.82 1.46 7.92
CA SER A 95 -5.47 0.93 9.24
C SER A 95 -6.21 1.66 10.36
N ASP A 96 -6.20 1.08 11.56
CA ASP A 96 -6.71 1.72 12.78
C ASP A 96 -5.64 2.61 13.45
N THR A 97 -4.44 2.61 12.94
CA THR A 97 -3.31 3.43 13.40
C THR A 97 -2.76 4.27 12.26
N GLY A 98 -1.95 5.25 12.57
CA GLY A 98 -1.25 6.01 11.57
C GLY A 98 -1.53 7.52 11.64
N PRO A 99 -1.02 8.28 10.65
CA PRO A 99 -1.16 9.73 10.65
C PRO A 99 -2.62 10.17 10.48
N LEU A 100 -2.90 11.38 10.92
CA LEU A 100 -4.22 12.01 10.79
C LEU A 100 -4.71 11.93 9.34
N GLY A 101 -5.95 11.51 9.17
CA GLY A 101 -6.59 11.37 7.85
C GLY A 101 -6.41 10.00 7.20
N LEU A 102 -5.52 9.16 7.71
CA LEU A 102 -5.32 7.78 7.22
C LEU A 102 -5.86 6.73 8.17
N ALA A 103 -5.89 7.01 9.47
CA ALA A 103 -6.38 6.06 10.46
C ALA A 103 -7.91 6.01 10.46
N VAL A 104 -8.44 4.79 10.55
CA VAL A 104 -9.88 4.58 10.74
C VAL A 104 -10.16 4.53 12.24
N PRO A 105 -10.97 5.42 12.79
CA PRO A 105 -11.30 5.39 14.22
C PRO A 105 -12.09 4.13 14.58
N ALA A 106 -12.12 3.79 15.87
CA ALA A 106 -12.77 2.56 16.34
C ALA A 106 -14.22 2.43 15.86
N TRP A 107 -14.97 3.53 15.80
CA TRP A 107 -16.36 3.54 15.32
C TRP A 107 -16.48 3.42 13.79
N GLY A 108 -15.37 3.54 13.08
CA GLY A 108 -15.32 3.47 11.61
C GLY A 108 -15.17 2.05 11.05
N TRP A 109 -15.34 1.02 11.89
CA TRP A 109 -15.20 -0.37 11.48
C TRP A 109 -16.53 -1.11 11.57
N ASP A 110 -16.94 -1.70 10.44
CA ASP A 110 -18.12 -2.56 10.37
C ASP A 110 -17.79 -3.98 10.86
N ALA A 111 -16.59 -4.44 10.54
CA ALA A 111 -16.03 -5.73 10.98
C ALA A 111 -14.56 -5.54 11.34
N PRO A 112 -13.92 -6.49 12.03
CA PRO A 112 -12.50 -6.36 12.40
C PRO A 112 -11.57 -6.04 11.23
N ASP A 113 -11.92 -6.43 10.00
CA ASP A 113 -11.13 -6.22 8.80
C ASP A 113 -11.90 -5.47 7.70
N LEU A 114 -12.94 -4.71 8.05
CA LEU A 114 -13.76 -4.00 7.08
C LEU A 114 -14.19 -2.64 7.65
N CYS A 115 -13.71 -1.56 7.03
CA CYS A 115 -14.12 -0.21 7.43
C CYS A 115 -15.53 0.10 6.91
N ILE A 116 -16.23 1.02 7.58
CA ILE A 116 -17.62 1.38 7.24
C ILE A 116 -17.72 1.91 5.81
N SER A 117 -16.73 2.70 5.35
CA SER A 117 -16.74 3.26 3.99
C SER A 117 -16.80 2.15 2.94
N CYS A 118 -16.03 1.09 3.10
CA CYS A 118 -16.05 -0.05 2.17
C CYS A 118 -17.30 -0.91 2.35
N ALA A 119 -17.79 -1.08 3.58
CA ALA A 119 -19.03 -1.81 3.85
C ALA A 119 -20.23 -1.14 3.18
N CYS A 120 -20.29 0.20 3.20
CA CYS A 120 -21.36 0.96 2.57
C CYS A 120 -21.25 0.98 1.03
N ALA A 121 -20.05 0.78 0.48
CA ALA A 121 -19.82 0.80 -0.96
C ALA A 121 -20.10 -0.55 -1.64
N SER A 122 -20.22 -1.61 -0.88
CA SER A 122 -20.43 -2.96 -1.41
C SER A 122 -21.90 -3.35 -1.57
#